data_65445c7869a0727657bbd9faf0b59b1e
#
_entry.id   65445c7869a0727657bbd9faf0b59b1e
#
_cell.length_a   1.000
_cell.length_b   1.000
_cell.length_c   1.000
_cell.angle_alpha   90.00
_cell.angle_beta   90.00
_cell.angle_gamma   90.00
#
_symmetry.space_group_name_H-M   'P 1'
#
loop_
_entity.id
_entity.type
_entity.pdbx_description
1 polymer ?
#
loop_
_entity_poly.entity_id
_entity_poly.type
_entity_poly.pdbx_seq_one_letter_code
_entity_poly.pdbx_strand_id
1 'polypeptide(L)'
;IYRQDNWVATMRCPTTKFWGGEIYSKTNRFGRYQAHGTLEIMYDGAMENSGFPKKDNDNSTTKETGGWDWNVEAGSTTVHYTSWKEMMPNKNVTDRFDQYSKTTNFAGALAWKDCGMFGAEFDQDDSWGSQRFTPTNLTFKKSVYAFDGMLISLGSNISASGSYSDDMITATNLF
;
A
#
# COMPACT_ATOMS: atom_id res chain seq x y z
N ILE A 1 -12.64 -3.72 -7.84
CA ILE A 1 -12.03 -4.23 -9.08
C ILE A 1 -12.74 -3.60 -10.25
N TYR A 2 -11.98 -3.07 -11.20
CA TYR A 2 -12.46 -2.60 -12.49
C TYR A 2 -11.79 -3.39 -13.59
N ARG A 3 -12.56 -3.88 -14.55
CA ARG A 3 -12.05 -4.68 -15.66
C ARG A 3 -12.44 -4.03 -16.98
N GLN A 4 -11.48 -3.98 -17.90
CA GLN A 4 -11.66 -3.48 -19.25
C GLN A 4 -10.86 -4.35 -20.21
N ASP A 5 -11.52 -4.91 -21.23
CA ASP A 5 -10.88 -5.75 -22.27
C ASP A 5 -9.80 -6.71 -21.73
N ASN A 6 -8.53 -6.35 -21.94
CA ASN A 6 -7.38 -7.17 -21.59
C ASN A 6 -6.64 -6.71 -20.33
N TRP A 7 -7.20 -5.79 -19.53
CA TRP A 7 -6.59 -5.37 -18.27
C TRP A 7 -7.60 -5.31 -17.12
N VAL A 8 -7.08 -5.40 -15.93
CA VAL A 8 -7.84 -5.29 -14.70
C VAL A 8 -7.12 -4.37 -13.72
N ALA A 9 -7.87 -3.49 -13.07
CA ALA A 9 -7.39 -2.69 -11.98
C ALA A 9 -7.98 -3.16 -10.65
N THR A 10 -7.13 -3.27 -9.64
CA THR A 10 -7.53 -3.59 -8.27
C THR A 10 -7.17 -2.44 -7.33
N MET A 11 -8.06 -2.13 -6.42
CA MET A 11 -7.85 -1.12 -5.38
C MET A 11 -8.03 -1.76 -4.02
N ARG A 12 -7.16 -1.41 -3.09
CA ARG A 12 -7.16 -1.99 -1.74
C ARG A 12 -7.09 -0.91 -0.67
N CYS A 13 -7.75 -1.18 0.43
CA CYS A 13 -7.58 -0.43 1.67
C CYS A 13 -7.91 -1.31 2.88
N PRO A 14 -7.25 -1.10 4.02
CA PRO A 14 -7.68 -1.66 5.29
C PRO A 14 -8.79 -0.81 5.92
N THR A 15 -9.54 -1.42 6.82
CA THR A 15 -10.41 -0.71 7.76
C THR A 15 -10.12 -1.20 9.17
N THR A 16 -10.79 -0.70 10.19
CA THR A 16 -10.69 -1.27 11.54
C THR A 16 -11.26 -2.68 11.66
N LYS A 17 -11.97 -3.17 10.65
CA LYS A 17 -12.62 -4.49 10.64
C LYS A 17 -12.03 -5.45 9.62
N PHE A 18 -11.44 -4.93 8.56
CA PHE A 18 -10.84 -5.72 7.49
C PHE A 18 -9.38 -5.36 7.35
N TRP A 19 -8.54 -6.35 7.49
CA TRP A 19 -7.10 -6.19 7.30
C TRP A 19 -6.73 -6.09 5.81
N GLY A 20 -5.75 -5.26 5.52
CA GLY A 20 -5.28 -5.04 4.15
C GLY A 20 -4.20 -6.00 3.70
N GLY A 21 -3.47 -6.54 4.64
CA GLY A 21 -2.39 -7.48 4.40
C GLY A 21 -1.81 -8.02 5.69
N GLU A 22 -1.07 -9.11 5.58
CA GLU A 22 -0.33 -9.68 6.70
C GLU A 22 1.17 -9.55 6.48
N ILE A 23 1.89 -9.36 7.55
CA ILE A 23 3.35 -9.25 7.55
C ILE A 23 3.93 -10.23 8.55
N TYR A 24 5.00 -10.89 8.11
CA TYR A 24 5.84 -11.69 8.96
C TYR A 24 7.22 -11.06 9.07
N SER A 25 7.73 -10.94 10.26
CA SER A 25 9.03 -10.33 10.47
C SER A 25 10.20 -11.12 9.87
N LYS A 26 10.01 -12.40 9.59
CA LYS A 26 11.05 -13.27 9.04
C LYS A 26 10.94 -13.55 7.55
N THR A 27 9.75 -13.61 7.03
CA THR A 27 9.53 -14.11 5.66
C THR A 27 8.84 -13.12 4.74
N ASN A 28 7.71 -12.56 5.14
CA ASN A 28 6.98 -11.56 4.36
C ASN A 28 7.15 -10.18 5.01
N ARG A 29 8.27 -9.53 4.75
CA ARG A 29 8.66 -8.32 5.48
C ARG A 29 8.33 -7.03 4.75
N PHE A 30 8.16 -7.08 3.44
CA PHE A 30 8.08 -5.89 2.60
C PHE A 30 6.66 -5.35 2.42
N GLY A 31 5.65 -6.08 2.82
CA GLY A 31 4.26 -5.77 2.53
C GLY A 31 3.61 -4.64 3.34
N ARG A 32 4.38 -3.72 3.92
CA ARG A 32 3.82 -2.65 4.76
C ARG A 32 2.76 -1.82 4.04
N TYR A 33 2.98 -1.52 2.78
CA TYR A 33 2.15 -0.61 2.03
C TYR A 33 1.23 -1.27 1.00
N GLN A 34 1.17 -2.60 0.96
CA GLN A 34 0.36 -3.36 -0.01
C GLN A 34 -1.11 -2.97 -0.10
N ALA A 35 -1.66 -2.37 0.94
CA ALA A 35 -3.05 -1.98 0.97
C ALA A 35 -3.27 -0.49 1.25
N HIS A 36 -2.23 0.34 1.18
CA HIS A 36 -2.32 1.77 1.45
C HIS A 36 -2.82 2.55 0.23
N GLY A 37 -4.00 2.17 -0.27
CA GLY A 37 -4.60 2.78 -1.44
C GLY A 37 -3.97 2.31 -2.74
N THR A 38 -3.33 1.17 -2.75
CA THR A 38 -2.72 0.59 -3.95
C THR A 38 -3.72 0.48 -5.09
N LEU A 39 -3.26 0.84 -6.26
CA LEU A 39 -3.97 0.74 -7.53
C LEU A 39 -3.10 -0.08 -8.48
N GLU A 40 -3.30 -1.37 -8.48
CA GLU A 40 -2.56 -2.29 -9.34
C GLU A 40 -3.29 -2.47 -10.65
N ILE A 41 -2.57 -2.34 -11.75
CA ILE A 41 -3.09 -2.56 -13.10
C ILE A 41 -2.36 -3.75 -13.71
N MET A 42 -3.09 -4.79 -14.04
CA MET A 42 -2.57 -6.03 -14.60
C MET A 42 -3.08 -6.21 -16.02
N TYR A 43 -2.18 -6.42 -16.96
CA TYR A 43 -2.49 -6.68 -18.35
C TYR A 43 -2.44 -8.17 -18.65
N ASP A 44 -3.29 -8.62 -19.54
CA ASP A 44 -3.38 -10.02 -20.01
C ASP A 44 -3.51 -11.04 -18.85
N GLY A 45 -4.00 -10.59 -17.70
CA GLY A 45 -4.25 -11.44 -16.54
C GLY A 45 -3.02 -11.93 -15.79
N ALA A 46 -1.85 -11.41 -16.10
CA ALA A 46 -0.61 -11.82 -15.45
C ALA A 46 -0.07 -10.74 -14.50
N MET A 47 0.33 -11.12 -13.29
CA MET A 47 0.90 -10.20 -12.31
C MET A 47 2.21 -9.58 -12.78
N GLU A 48 2.98 -10.30 -13.57
CA GLU A 48 4.23 -9.81 -14.15
C GLU A 48 4.03 -8.58 -15.04
N ASN A 49 2.83 -8.41 -15.54
CA ASN A 49 2.48 -7.30 -16.40
C ASN A 49 2.02 -6.06 -15.61
N SER A 50 2.03 -6.13 -14.28
CA SER A 50 1.81 -4.97 -13.39
C SER A 50 3.08 -4.27 -12.94
N GLY A 51 4.25 -4.74 -13.41
CA GLY A 51 5.54 -4.22 -12.96
C GLY A 51 6.08 -4.88 -11.68
N PHE A 52 5.36 -5.81 -11.08
CA PHE A 52 5.83 -6.54 -9.92
C PHE A 52 7.11 -7.33 -10.23
N PRO A 53 8.07 -7.37 -9.30
CA PRO A 53 9.27 -8.16 -9.50
C PRO A 53 8.95 -9.65 -9.57
N LYS A 54 9.50 -10.33 -10.55
CA LYS A 54 9.26 -11.78 -10.76
C LYS A 54 9.81 -12.67 -9.65
N LYS A 55 10.74 -12.17 -8.88
CA LYS A 55 11.36 -12.88 -7.77
C LYS A 55 11.58 -11.89 -6.64
N ASP A 56 10.69 -11.94 -5.71
CA ASP A 56 10.95 -11.47 -4.39
C ASP A 56 11.07 -12.71 -3.50
N ASN A 57 12.25 -13.18 -3.30
CA ASN A 57 12.43 -14.37 -2.50
C ASN A 57 13.28 -14.14 -1.30
N ASP A 58 13.63 -12.89 -1.02
CA ASP A 58 14.63 -12.83 -0.02
C ASP A 58 14.51 -11.67 0.95
N ASN A 59 14.84 -12.01 2.11
CA ASN A 59 14.95 -11.21 3.30
C ASN A 59 16.22 -10.37 3.34
N SER A 60 17.01 -10.28 2.33
CA SER A 60 18.30 -9.72 2.49
C SER A 60 18.53 -8.42 1.80
N THR A 61 19.13 -8.11 0.86
CA THR A 61 19.70 -6.81 0.51
C THR A 61 19.11 -6.21 -0.78
N THR A 62 19.58 -5.07 -1.19
CA THR A 62 19.16 -4.39 -2.42
C THR A 62 19.19 -5.22 -3.71
N LYS A 63 19.90 -6.35 -3.71
CA LYS A 63 19.86 -7.30 -4.83
C LYS A 63 18.54 -8.06 -4.93
N GLU A 64 17.81 -8.11 -3.86
CA GLU A 64 16.66 -8.97 -3.68
C GLU A 64 15.35 -8.28 -3.99
N THR A 65 15.36 -6.97 -3.96
CA THR A 65 14.19 -6.19 -4.38
C THR A 65 14.02 -6.13 -5.89
N GLY A 66 15.00 -6.63 -6.66
CA GLY A 66 14.94 -6.54 -8.12
C GLY A 66 14.89 -5.11 -8.65
N GLY A 67 15.27 -4.15 -7.81
CA GLY A 67 15.12 -2.73 -8.11
C GLY A 67 13.75 -2.15 -7.70
N TRP A 68 12.87 -2.96 -7.12
CA TRP A 68 11.57 -2.49 -6.63
C TRP A 68 11.73 -1.68 -5.35
N ASP A 69 11.12 -0.52 -5.31
CA ASP A 69 11.07 0.30 -4.09
C ASP A 69 9.81 -0.01 -3.28
N TRP A 70 9.96 -0.84 -2.26
CA TRP A 70 8.87 -1.24 -1.38
C TRP A 70 8.32 -0.12 -0.49
N ASN A 71 8.95 1.06 -0.49
CA ASN A 71 8.38 2.25 0.14
C ASN A 71 7.19 2.81 -0.64
N VAL A 72 7.11 2.52 -1.92
CA VAL A 72 6.10 3.11 -2.83
C VAL A 72 5.49 2.02 -3.71
N GLU A 73 4.43 1.44 -3.23
CA GLU A 73 3.60 0.54 -4.03
C GLU A 73 2.77 1.32 -5.06
N ALA A 74 2.46 0.67 -6.18
CA ALA A 74 1.70 1.31 -7.26
C ALA A 74 0.40 1.95 -6.74
N GLY A 75 0.23 3.23 -7.03
CA GLY A 75 -0.95 4.00 -6.62
C GLY A 75 -1.06 4.30 -5.13
N SER A 76 -0.13 3.87 -4.28
CA SER A 76 -0.21 4.09 -2.83
C SER A 76 0.18 5.51 -2.42
N THR A 77 -0.21 5.88 -1.21
CA THR A 77 0.33 7.04 -0.49
C THR A 77 1.04 6.53 0.76
N THR A 78 2.32 6.86 0.89
CA THR A 78 3.21 6.27 1.89
C THR A 78 4.16 7.30 2.46
N VAL A 79 4.85 6.94 3.52
CA VAL A 79 6.08 7.61 3.91
C VAL A 79 7.26 6.85 3.33
N HIS A 80 8.04 7.51 2.52
CA HIS A 80 9.24 6.96 1.92
C HIS A 80 10.40 7.07 2.91
N TYR A 81 10.92 5.95 3.34
CA TYR A 81 12.05 5.88 4.26
C TYR A 81 13.37 5.92 3.50
N THR A 82 14.36 6.60 4.04
CA THR A 82 15.73 6.63 3.50
C THR A 82 16.34 5.23 3.44
N SER A 83 16.01 4.43 4.43
CA SER A 83 16.44 3.03 4.49
C SER A 83 15.23 2.11 4.48
N TRP A 84 15.18 1.19 3.52
CA TRP A 84 14.15 0.14 3.49
C TRP A 84 14.11 -0.71 4.78
N LYS A 85 15.17 -0.73 5.57
CA LYS A 85 15.20 -1.40 6.88
C LYS A 85 14.30 -0.72 7.92
N GLU A 86 14.08 0.56 7.79
CA GLU A 86 13.17 1.31 8.67
C GLU A 86 11.71 1.06 8.30
N MET A 87 11.45 0.83 7.02
CA MET A 87 10.14 0.46 6.52
C MET A 87 9.71 -0.94 7.00
N MET A 88 10.66 -1.86 7.14
CA MET A 88 10.39 -3.23 7.54
C MET A 88 10.18 -3.39 9.05
N PRO A 89 9.44 -4.42 9.48
CA PRO A 89 9.32 -4.74 10.89
C PRO A 89 10.68 -5.16 11.48
N ASN A 90 10.87 -4.89 12.76
CA ASN A 90 12.06 -5.30 13.48
C ASN A 90 12.26 -6.82 13.38
N LYS A 91 13.48 -7.25 13.06
CA LYS A 91 13.85 -8.66 12.91
C LYS A 91 13.62 -9.52 14.15
N ASN A 92 13.65 -8.89 15.32
CA ASN A 92 13.49 -9.59 16.60
C ASN A 92 12.02 -9.94 16.89
N VAL A 93 11.09 -9.38 16.14
CA VAL A 93 9.67 -9.71 16.25
C VAL A 93 9.41 -10.90 15.35
N THR A 94 8.97 -12.00 15.91
CA THR A 94 8.77 -13.27 15.18
C THR A 94 7.32 -13.52 14.80
N ASP A 95 6.43 -12.65 15.23
CA ASP A 95 5.01 -12.87 15.07
C ASP A 95 4.49 -12.35 13.73
N ARG A 96 3.42 -12.97 13.29
CA ARG A 96 2.54 -12.45 12.29
C ARG A 96 1.75 -11.27 12.84
N PHE A 97 1.49 -10.27 12.02
CA PHE A 97 0.50 -9.26 12.31
C PHE A 97 -0.26 -8.85 11.06
N ASP A 98 -1.52 -8.56 11.29
CA ASP A 98 -2.45 -8.12 10.25
C ASP A 98 -2.53 -6.59 10.27
N GLN A 99 -2.54 -5.99 9.10
CA GLN A 99 -2.59 -4.54 8.98
C GLN A 99 -4.03 -4.04 8.93
N TYR A 100 -4.45 -3.38 9.98
CA TYR A 100 -5.73 -2.69 10.07
C TYR A 100 -5.55 -1.18 9.95
N SER A 101 -6.62 -0.48 9.63
CA SER A 101 -6.69 0.95 9.89
C SER A 101 -6.84 1.20 11.40
N LYS A 102 -6.26 2.27 11.90
CA LYS A 102 -6.30 2.60 13.32
C LYS A 102 -7.70 3.04 13.78
N THR A 103 -8.32 3.93 13.05
CA THR A 103 -9.60 4.52 13.44
C THR A 103 -10.67 4.49 12.36
N THR A 104 -10.30 4.41 11.08
CA THR A 104 -11.26 4.59 10.00
C THR A 104 -11.94 3.28 9.61
N ASN A 105 -13.23 3.37 9.34
CA ASN A 105 -14.03 2.28 8.77
C ASN A 105 -14.54 2.61 7.37
N PHE A 106 -14.21 3.77 6.85
CA PHE A 106 -14.71 4.19 5.57
C PHE A 106 -13.90 3.59 4.43
N ALA A 107 -14.49 2.61 3.77
CA ALA A 107 -14.08 2.07 2.49
C ALA A 107 -15.31 1.62 1.74
N GLY A 108 -15.49 2.09 0.54
CA GLY A 108 -16.66 1.77 -0.25
C GLY A 108 -16.42 1.81 -1.73
N ALA A 109 -17.23 1.07 -2.46
CA ALA A 109 -17.26 1.08 -3.91
C ALA A 109 -18.70 1.14 -4.41
N LEU A 110 -18.89 1.84 -5.50
CA LEU A 110 -20.13 1.89 -6.25
C LEU A 110 -19.84 1.50 -7.69
N ALA A 111 -20.69 0.68 -8.27
CA ALA A 111 -20.62 0.31 -9.68
C ALA A 111 -21.94 0.58 -10.37
N TRP A 112 -21.87 1.12 -11.58
CA TRP A 112 -23.02 1.36 -12.44
C TRP A 112 -22.63 1.08 -13.87
N LYS A 113 -23.19 0.01 -14.46
CA LYS A 113 -22.79 -0.47 -15.79
C LYS A 113 -21.27 -0.63 -15.89
N ASP A 114 -20.65 0.08 -16.84
CA ASP A 114 -19.22 0.04 -17.10
C ASP A 114 -18.43 1.10 -16.33
N CYS A 115 -19.09 1.80 -15.40
CA CYS A 115 -18.48 2.83 -14.56
C CYS A 115 -18.41 2.35 -13.12
N GLY A 116 -17.46 2.90 -12.38
CA GLY A 116 -17.36 2.64 -10.95
C GLY A 116 -16.61 3.73 -10.22
N MET A 117 -16.77 3.73 -8.92
CA MET A 117 -15.95 4.54 -8.03
C MET A 117 -15.57 3.73 -6.79
N PHE A 118 -14.43 4.06 -6.26
CA PHE A 118 -13.94 3.58 -4.98
C PHE A 118 -13.53 4.77 -4.13
N GLY A 119 -13.82 4.75 -2.85
CA GLY A 119 -13.38 5.77 -1.91
C GLY A 119 -12.98 5.14 -0.58
N ALA A 120 -11.91 5.66 0.02
CA ALA A 120 -11.43 5.20 1.31
C ALA A 120 -10.75 6.31 2.10
N GLU A 121 -10.82 6.19 3.41
CA GLU A 121 -10.00 6.95 4.36
C GLU A 121 -8.95 6.02 4.94
N PHE A 122 -7.74 6.55 5.10
CA PHE A 122 -6.59 5.82 5.61
C PHE A 122 -6.08 6.48 6.88
N ASP A 123 -5.83 5.65 7.86
CA ASP A 123 -5.19 6.01 9.11
C ASP A 123 -4.30 4.83 9.48
N GLN A 124 -3.01 4.99 9.22
CA GLN A 124 -2.06 3.89 9.41
C GLN A 124 -1.99 3.52 10.88
N ASP A 125 -2.23 2.25 11.16
CA ASP A 125 -2.05 1.72 12.50
C ASP A 125 -0.59 1.41 12.78
N ASP A 126 0.08 2.37 13.38
CA ASP A 126 1.44 2.23 13.92
C ASP A 126 1.44 1.78 15.40
N SER A 127 0.29 1.37 15.95
CA SER A 127 0.13 0.98 17.35
C SER A 127 0.91 -0.28 17.73
N TRP A 128 1.35 -1.03 16.75
CA TRP A 128 2.31 -2.13 16.92
C TRP A 128 3.64 -1.66 17.53
N GLY A 129 3.76 -0.33 17.71
CA GLY A 129 4.81 0.36 18.42
C GLY A 129 6.14 0.40 17.67
N SER A 130 7.03 1.23 18.21
CA SER A 130 8.41 1.37 17.75
C SER A 130 9.21 0.06 17.71
N GLN A 131 8.70 -1.00 18.29
CA GLN A 131 9.31 -2.32 18.25
C GLN A 131 9.11 -3.03 16.91
N ARG A 132 8.11 -2.66 16.13
CA ARG A 132 7.79 -3.31 14.86
C ARG A 132 8.03 -2.43 13.65
N PHE A 133 7.59 -1.18 13.71
CA PHE A 133 7.75 -0.20 12.64
C PHE A 133 8.13 1.17 13.21
N THR A 134 8.75 1.98 12.38
CA THR A 134 8.88 3.41 12.66
C THR A 134 7.51 4.07 12.49
N PRO A 135 6.93 4.67 13.54
CA PRO A 135 5.62 5.30 13.47
C PRO A 135 5.63 6.54 12.59
N THR A 136 4.60 6.71 11.79
CA THR A 136 4.44 7.87 10.91
C THR A 136 3.14 8.63 11.14
N ASN A 137 2.16 8.01 11.81
CA ASN A 137 0.80 8.54 11.92
C ASN A 137 0.26 9.04 10.58
N LEU A 138 0.51 8.29 9.53
CA LEU A 138 0.10 8.66 8.18
C LEU A 138 -1.42 8.57 8.05
N THR A 139 -2.02 9.67 7.60
CA THR A 139 -3.44 9.73 7.25
C THR A 139 -3.61 10.32 5.85
N PHE A 140 -4.61 9.86 5.13
CA PHE A 140 -5.01 10.44 3.83
C PHE A 140 -6.39 9.93 3.41
N LYS A 141 -6.93 10.55 2.36
CA LYS A 141 -8.13 10.08 1.67
C LYS A 141 -7.81 9.81 0.22
N LYS A 142 -8.43 8.77 -0.32
CA LYS A 142 -8.27 8.40 -1.72
C LYS A 142 -9.61 8.08 -2.34
N SER A 143 -9.78 8.51 -3.60
CA SER A 143 -10.85 8.04 -4.45
C SER A 143 -10.33 7.70 -5.84
N VAL A 144 -10.96 6.70 -6.45
CA VAL A 144 -10.66 6.29 -7.83
C VAL A 144 -11.98 6.22 -8.57
N TYR A 145 -12.04 6.84 -9.72
CA TYR A 145 -13.16 6.82 -10.63
C TYR A 145 -12.75 6.06 -11.88
N ALA A 146 -13.59 5.13 -12.30
CA ALA A 146 -13.35 4.27 -13.45
C ALA A 146 -14.51 4.42 -14.44
N PHE A 147 -14.23 4.80 -15.65
CA PHE A 147 -15.22 4.93 -16.71
C PHE A 147 -14.53 4.96 -18.09
N ASP A 148 -15.18 4.39 -19.06
CA ASP A 148 -14.75 4.42 -20.47
C ASP A 148 -13.27 4.05 -20.67
N GLY A 149 -12.81 3.01 -19.97
CA GLY A 149 -11.41 2.57 -20.04
C GLY A 149 -10.39 3.50 -19.35
N MET A 150 -10.86 4.51 -18.61
CA MET A 150 -10.01 5.47 -17.90
C MET A 150 -10.11 5.27 -16.40
N LEU A 151 -9.02 5.58 -15.71
CA LEU A 151 -8.96 5.66 -14.25
C LEU A 151 -8.51 7.06 -13.83
N ILE A 152 -9.28 7.69 -12.94
CA ILE A 152 -8.90 8.95 -12.30
C ILE A 152 -8.69 8.68 -10.81
N SER A 153 -7.47 8.83 -10.35
CA SER A 153 -7.11 8.68 -8.94
C SER A 153 -6.86 10.03 -8.30
N LEU A 154 -7.52 10.27 -7.17
CA LEU A 154 -7.41 11.51 -6.40
C LEU A 154 -6.99 11.19 -4.97
N GLY A 155 -6.03 11.95 -4.46
CA GLY A 155 -5.62 11.93 -3.07
C GLY A 155 -5.84 13.28 -2.39
N SER A 156 -6.19 13.27 -1.10
CA SER A 156 -6.36 14.49 -0.33
C SER A 156 -6.09 14.26 1.16
N ASN A 157 -5.95 15.35 1.91
CA ASN A 157 -5.73 15.35 3.36
C ASN A 157 -4.55 14.48 3.77
N ILE A 158 -3.49 14.50 2.98
CA ILE A 158 -2.29 13.71 3.24
C ILE A 158 -1.50 14.38 4.37
N SER A 159 -1.29 13.63 5.45
CA SER A 159 -0.56 14.10 6.62
C SER A 159 0.21 12.96 7.26
N ALA A 160 1.42 13.24 7.69
CA ALA A 160 2.23 12.34 8.49
C ALA A 160 2.89 13.16 9.61
N SER A 161 2.85 12.67 10.85
CA SER A 161 3.30 13.41 12.03
C SER A 161 4.12 12.56 13.01
N GLY A 162 4.70 11.48 12.53
CA GLY A 162 5.51 10.58 13.35
C GLY A 162 6.92 11.07 13.60
N SER A 163 7.63 10.36 14.46
CA SER A 163 9.07 10.57 14.70
C SER A 163 9.88 9.87 13.61
N TYR A 164 10.14 10.57 12.54
CA TYR A 164 10.99 10.10 11.45
C TYR A 164 12.04 11.17 11.11
N SER A 165 13.10 10.74 10.44
CA SER A 165 14.19 11.65 10.08
C SER A 165 13.75 12.70 9.06
N ASP A 166 14.42 13.83 9.02
CA ASP A 166 14.14 14.93 8.08
C ASP A 166 14.29 14.49 6.60
N ASP A 167 14.95 13.37 6.36
CA ASP A 167 15.14 12.81 5.02
C ASP A 167 13.94 11.98 4.52
N MET A 168 12.96 11.70 5.38
CA MET A 168 11.77 10.95 4.99
C MET A 168 10.69 11.88 4.47
N ILE A 169 10.08 11.50 3.38
CA ILE A 169 9.03 12.27 2.72
C ILE A 169 7.74 11.47 2.59
N THR A 170 6.62 12.17 2.66
CA THR A 170 5.34 11.60 2.26
C THR A 170 5.25 11.62 0.74
N ALA A 171 5.05 10.46 0.15
CA ALA A 171 5.01 10.28 -1.30
C ALA A 171 3.68 9.67 -1.75
N THR A 172 3.18 10.13 -2.87
CA THR A 172 2.09 9.46 -3.59
C THR A 172 2.66 8.97 -4.91
N ASN A 173 2.66 7.67 -5.07
CA ASN A 173 3.07 7.03 -6.31
C ASN A 173 1.87 6.89 -7.24
N LEU A 174 2.05 7.15 -8.50
CA LEU A 174 0.99 7.00 -9.49
C LEU A 174 1.00 5.59 -10.10
N PHE A 175 2.17 5.08 -10.41
CA PHE A 175 2.35 3.75 -11.01
C PHE A 175 3.73 3.17 -10.67
#